data_aafcf3c50fa53a79ae631e8bf29d6ddb
#
_entry.id   aafcf3c50fa53a79ae631e8bf29d6ddb
#
_cell.length_a   1.000
_cell.length_b   1.000
_cell.length_c   1.000
_cell.angle_alpha   90.00
_cell.angle_beta   90.00
_cell.angle_gamma   90.00
#
_symmetry.space_group_name_H-M   'P 1'
#
loop_
_entity.id
_entity.type
_entity.pdbx_description
1 polymer ?
#
loop_
_entity_poly.entity_id
_entity_poly.type
_entity_poly.pdbx_seq_one_letter_code
_entity_poly.pdbx_strand_id
1 'polypeptide(L)'
;MAIADEINKLREEFDGCSLVAFADLSSKMVLLTSSLKKIPQENLDHLCAEAAIMFKGATAKLNKDATPITALVADGDNTNIYLQNEAGSDDVLCCICGPDVDLNAFLTSAQARLDQIMPGGE
;
A
#
# COMPACT_ATOMS: atom_id res chain seq x y z
N MET A 1 -10.02 -3.67 -16.32
CA MET A 1 -9.27 -2.48 -15.88
C MET A 1 -7.90 -2.91 -15.41
N ALA A 2 -6.84 -2.29 -15.90
CA ALA A 2 -5.48 -2.72 -15.58
C ALA A 2 -5.03 -2.15 -14.23
N ILE A 3 -4.52 -3.02 -13.36
CA ILE A 3 -4.00 -2.61 -12.05
C ILE A 3 -2.86 -1.59 -12.22
N ALA A 4 -1.98 -1.84 -13.20
CA ALA A 4 -0.85 -0.94 -13.47
C ALA A 4 -1.31 0.48 -13.78
N ASP A 5 -2.39 0.64 -14.53
CA ASP A 5 -2.93 1.95 -14.86
C ASP A 5 -3.45 2.67 -13.62
N GLU A 6 -4.11 1.93 -12.73
CA GLU A 6 -4.68 2.52 -11.52
C GLU A 6 -3.57 2.98 -10.55
N ILE A 7 -2.52 2.20 -10.38
CA ILE A 7 -1.43 2.61 -9.50
C ILE A 7 -0.63 3.77 -10.10
N ASN A 8 -0.49 3.83 -11.41
CA ASN A 8 0.13 4.99 -12.07
C ASN A 8 -0.68 6.27 -11.86
N LYS A 9 -1.99 6.18 -12.03
CA LYS A 9 -2.88 7.34 -11.83
C LYS A 9 -2.82 7.84 -10.39
N LEU A 10 -2.79 6.94 -9.44
CA LEU A 10 -2.68 7.31 -8.03
C LEU A 10 -1.37 8.05 -7.76
N ARG A 11 -0.25 7.52 -8.25
CA ARG A 11 1.05 8.16 -8.05
C ARG A 11 1.08 9.55 -8.69
N GLU A 12 0.54 9.67 -9.91
CA GLU A 12 0.54 10.94 -10.65
C GLU A 12 -0.40 11.97 -10.02
N GLU A 13 -1.42 11.53 -9.32
CA GLU A 13 -2.38 12.42 -8.67
C GLU A 13 -1.75 13.23 -7.54
N PHE A 14 -0.71 12.70 -6.90
CA PHE A 14 -0.05 13.32 -5.75
C PHE A 14 1.43 13.55 -6.04
N ASP A 15 1.83 14.80 -6.19
CA ASP A 15 3.20 15.16 -6.56
C ASP A 15 4.24 14.62 -5.57
N GLY A 16 3.89 14.53 -4.28
CA GLY A 16 4.81 14.03 -3.26
C GLY A 16 4.89 12.53 -3.15
N CYS A 17 4.06 11.80 -3.91
CA CYS A 17 4.06 10.35 -3.88
C CYS A 17 5.16 9.82 -4.80
N SER A 18 6.15 9.13 -4.25
CA SER A 18 7.29 8.63 -5.01
C SER A 18 7.13 7.19 -5.48
N LEU A 19 6.26 6.41 -4.82
CA LEU A 19 6.06 5.01 -5.14
C LEU A 19 4.64 4.57 -4.79
N VAL A 20 4.02 3.82 -5.69
CA VAL A 20 2.84 3.02 -5.41
C VAL A 20 3.12 1.61 -5.92
N ALA A 21 3.01 0.62 -5.06
CA ALA A 21 3.26 -0.77 -5.41
C ALA A 21 2.07 -1.65 -5.03
N PHE A 22 1.79 -2.64 -5.84
CA PHE A 22 0.77 -3.64 -5.55
C PHE A 22 1.47 -4.95 -5.22
N ALA A 23 1.21 -5.50 -4.05
CA ALA A 23 1.91 -6.66 -3.54
C ALA A 23 0.96 -7.76 -3.08
N ASP A 24 1.46 -8.98 -3.06
CA ASP A 24 0.76 -10.17 -2.55
C ASP A 24 1.49 -10.64 -1.29
N LEU A 25 0.81 -10.54 -0.14
CA LEU A 25 1.40 -10.93 1.14
C LEU A 25 1.57 -12.44 1.28
N SER A 26 0.74 -13.24 0.60
CA SER A 26 0.84 -14.70 0.71
C SER A 26 2.14 -15.22 0.11
N SER A 27 2.57 -14.64 -1.01
CA SER A 27 3.84 -14.99 -1.65
C SER A 27 4.98 -14.07 -1.24
N LYS A 28 4.65 -12.97 -0.56
CA LYS A 28 5.59 -11.91 -0.14
C LYS A 28 6.31 -11.31 -1.35
N MET A 29 5.56 -11.06 -2.41
CA MET A 29 6.10 -10.51 -3.65
C MET A 29 5.39 -9.23 -4.04
N VAL A 30 6.18 -8.27 -4.54
CA VAL A 30 5.63 -7.09 -5.18
C VAL A 30 5.36 -7.44 -6.63
N LEU A 31 4.11 -7.28 -7.05
CA LEU A 31 3.66 -7.70 -8.38
C LEU A 31 3.78 -6.59 -9.42
N LEU A 32 3.46 -5.35 -9.03
CA LEU A 32 3.49 -4.19 -9.92
C LEU A 32 3.96 -2.97 -9.15
N THR A 33 4.65 -2.07 -9.85
CA THR A 33 5.10 -0.82 -9.24
C THR A 33 4.89 0.36 -10.19
N SER A 34 4.67 1.53 -9.59
CA SER A 34 4.72 2.82 -10.29
C SER A 34 5.57 3.75 -9.44
N SER A 35 6.69 4.23 -9.98
CA SER A 35 7.61 5.04 -9.20
C SER A 35 8.22 6.15 -10.06
N LEU A 36 8.63 7.25 -9.40
CA LEU A 36 9.29 8.36 -10.06
C LEU A 36 10.70 7.98 -10.51
N LYS A 37 11.33 7.05 -9.82
CA LYS A 37 12.67 6.56 -10.14
C LYS A 37 12.75 5.08 -9.80
N LYS A 38 13.77 4.42 -10.33
CA LYS A 38 13.97 3.00 -10.09
C LYS A 38 14.18 2.74 -8.59
N ILE A 39 13.43 1.78 -8.06
CA ILE A 39 13.52 1.37 -6.66
C ILE A 39 14.22 0.01 -6.62
N PRO A 40 15.29 -0.15 -5.81
CA PRO A 40 15.95 -1.44 -5.67
C PRO A 40 14.99 -2.52 -5.17
N GLN A 41 15.17 -3.75 -5.64
CA GLN A 41 14.31 -4.86 -5.26
C GLN A 41 14.31 -5.08 -3.74
N GLU A 42 15.45 -4.90 -3.07
CA GLU A 42 15.52 -5.06 -1.62
C GLU A 42 14.62 -4.08 -0.87
N ASN A 43 14.43 -2.87 -1.41
CA ASN A 43 13.53 -1.88 -0.83
C ASN A 43 12.08 -2.33 -0.99
N LEU A 44 11.73 -2.89 -2.16
CA LEU A 44 10.40 -3.41 -2.40
C LEU A 44 10.11 -4.61 -1.49
N ASP A 45 11.09 -5.49 -1.32
CA ASP A 45 10.97 -6.64 -0.42
C ASP A 45 10.77 -6.18 1.02
N HIS A 46 11.48 -5.12 1.43
CA HIS A 46 11.32 -4.54 2.77
C HIS A 46 9.91 -3.99 2.98
N LEU A 47 9.36 -3.29 1.99
CA LEU A 47 8.00 -2.77 2.08
C LEU A 47 6.99 -3.90 2.22
N CYS A 48 7.15 -4.96 1.43
CA CYS A 48 6.27 -6.10 1.50
C CYS A 48 6.35 -6.80 2.86
N ALA A 49 7.56 -6.95 3.40
CA ALA A 49 7.78 -7.55 4.72
C ALA A 49 7.15 -6.69 5.82
N GLU A 50 7.28 -5.37 5.72
CA GLU A 50 6.69 -4.46 6.70
C GLU A 50 5.16 -4.53 6.65
N ALA A 51 4.58 -4.58 5.44
CA ALA A 51 3.13 -4.73 5.30
C ALA A 51 2.64 -6.04 5.92
N ALA A 52 3.40 -7.12 5.73
CA ALA A 52 3.05 -8.42 6.33
C ALA A 52 3.06 -8.34 7.85
N ILE A 53 4.03 -7.66 8.43
CA ILE A 53 4.09 -7.47 9.88
C ILE A 53 2.86 -6.67 10.35
N MET A 54 2.51 -5.60 9.65
CA MET A 54 1.40 -4.73 10.04
C MET A 54 0.04 -5.43 9.96
N PHE A 55 -0.17 -6.26 8.94
CA PHE A 55 -1.48 -6.86 8.69
C PHE A 55 -1.59 -8.31 9.14
N LYS A 56 -0.49 -9.04 9.20
CA LYS A 56 -0.47 -10.48 9.51
C LYS A 56 0.32 -10.81 10.77
N GLY A 57 0.90 -9.80 11.45
CA GLY A 57 1.74 -10.03 12.62
C GLY A 57 0.94 -10.38 13.87
N ALA A 58 1.66 -10.60 14.98
CA ALA A 58 1.08 -11.00 16.25
C ALA A 58 0.03 -9.99 16.75
N THR A 59 0.28 -8.70 16.56
CA THR A 59 -0.65 -7.66 17.00
C THR A 59 -1.98 -7.78 16.28
N ALA A 60 -1.96 -8.05 14.97
CA ALA A 60 -3.18 -8.23 14.19
C ALA A 60 -3.95 -9.46 14.66
N LYS A 61 -3.25 -10.53 15.02
CA LYS A 61 -3.89 -11.76 15.52
C LYS A 61 -4.55 -11.56 16.86
N LEU A 62 -3.97 -10.72 17.72
CA LEU A 62 -4.52 -10.43 19.04
C LEU A 62 -5.79 -9.57 18.97
N ASN A 63 -5.95 -8.80 17.91
CA ASN A 63 -7.07 -7.87 17.75
C ASN A 63 -7.85 -8.20 16.48
N LYS A 64 -8.45 -9.37 16.43
CA LYS A 64 -9.16 -9.86 15.25
C LYS A 64 -10.23 -8.90 14.74
N ASP A 65 -11.00 -8.33 15.66
CA ASP A 65 -12.09 -7.43 15.31
C ASP A 65 -11.61 -6.03 14.96
N ALA A 66 -10.34 -5.73 15.26
CA ALA A 66 -9.74 -4.43 15.04
C ALA A 66 -8.58 -4.49 14.06
N THR A 67 -8.48 -5.55 13.26
CA THR A 67 -7.42 -5.68 12.25
C THR A 67 -7.46 -4.48 11.31
N PRO A 68 -6.37 -3.72 11.20
CA PRO A 68 -6.38 -2.53 10.37
C PRO A 68 -6.40 -2.89 8.88
N ILE A 69 -7.05 -2.05 8.08
CA ILE A 69 -6.95 -2.11 6.62
C ILE A 69 -6.01 -1.03 6.10
N THR A 70 -5.56 -0.15 6.98
CA THR A 70 -4.60 0.92 6.67
C THR A 70 -3.55 0.99 7.76
N ALA A 71 -2.29 1.07 7.38
CA ALA A 71 -1.18 1.27 8.30
C ALA A 71 -0.27 2.37 7.78
N LEU A 72 0.21 3.21 8.68
CA LEU A 72 1.13 4.30 8.37
C LEU A 72 2.40 4.12 9.19
N VAL A 73 3.55 4.19 8.53
CA VAL A 73 4.84 4.06 9.19
C VAL A 73 5.72 5.23 8.77
N ALA A 74 6.13 6.04 9.75
CA ALA A 74 7.04 7.15 9.49
C ALA A 74 8.45 6.61 9.20
N ASP A 75 9.08 7.15 8.16
CA ASP A 75 10.42 6.78 7.73
C ASP A 75 11.17 8.05 7.33
N GLY A 76 11.82 8.69 8.29
CA GLY A 76 12.47 9.98 8.07
C GLY A 76 11.42 11.03 7.73
N ASP A 77 11.61 11.73 6.60
CA ASP A 77 10.65 12.73 6.14
C ASP A 77 9.49 12.13 5.36
N ASN A 78 9.57 10.83 5.06
CA ASN A 78 8.55 10.14 4.27
C ASN A 78 7.62 9.34 5.16
N THR A 79 6.47 8.98 4.61
CA THR A 79 5.52 8.07 5.25
C THR A 79 5.28 6.89 4.33
N ASN A 80 5.50 5.70 4.85
CA ASN A 80 5.14 4.47 4.16
C ASN A 80 3.68 4.15 4.49
N ILE A 81 2.88 3.91 3.47
CA ILE A 81 1.44 3.71 3.61
C ILE A 81 1.09 2.34 3.07
N TYR A 82 0.37 1.56 3.85
CA TYR A 82 -0.06 0.21 3.47
C TYR A 82 -1.58 0.12 3.57
N LEU A 83 -2.22 -0.40 2.53
CA LEU A 83 -3.68 -0.47 2.44
C LEU A 83 -4.12 -1.84 1.95
N GLN A 84 -5.15 -2.38 2.61
CA GLN A 84 -5.88 -3.55 2.14
C GLN A 84 -7.27 -3.12 1.72
N ASN A 85 -7.91 -3.83 0.78
CA ASN A 85 -9.30 -3.55 0.45
C ASN A 85 -10.25 -4.06 1.53
N GLU A 86 -9.85 -5.10 2.25
CA GLU A 86 -10.59 -5.62 3.41
C GLU A 86 -9.63 -6.29 4.37
N ALA A 87 -10.03 -6.39 5.62
CA ALA A 87 -9.21 -7.02 6.66
C ALA A 87 -8.92 -8.47 6.30
N GLY A 88 -7.66 -8.86 6.45
CA GLY A 88 -7.23 -10.24 6.16
C GLY A 88 -6.90 -10.52 4.72
N SER A 89 -7.06 -9.54 3.82
CA SER A 89 -6.68 -9.70 2.42
C SER A 89 -5.19 -9.91 2.28
N ASP A 90 -4.78 -10.73 1.31
CA ASP A 90 -3.37 -10.88 0.96
C ASP A 90 -2.91 -9.80 -0.02
N ASP A 91 -3.84 -9.16 -0.71
CA ASP A 91 -3.52 -8.08 -1.65
C ASP A 91 -3.39 -6.76 -0.91
N VAL A 92 -2.32 -6.02 -1.18
CA VAL A 92 -2.02 -4.80 -0.46
C VAL A 92 -1.38 -3.77 -1.40
N LEU A 93 -1.71 -2.49 -1.17
CA LEU A 93 -0.98 -1.39 -1.77
C LEU A 93 0.08 -0.91 -0.79
N CYS A 94 1.30 -0.74 -1.28
CA CYS A 94 2.42 -0.18 -0.52
C CYS A 94 2.83 1.13 -1.20
N CYS A 95 2.78 2.23 -0.47
CA CYS A 95 3.03 3.55 -1.03
C CYS A 95 4.06 4.30 -0.19
N ILE A 96 4.83 5.19 -0.84
CA ILE A 96 5.75 6.07 -0.14
C ILE A 96 5.38 7.51 -0.50
N CYS A 97 5.02 8.30 0.49
CA CYS A 97 4.65 9.71 0.32
C CYS A 97 5.60 10.61 1.09
N GLY A 98 5.98 11.73 0.46
CA GLY A 98 6.80 12.74 1.12
C GLY A 98 6.00 13.59 2.10
N PRO A 99 6.66 14.53 2.79
CA PRO A 99 6.03 15.31 3.86
C PRO A 99 4.96 16.28 3.38
N ASP A 100 4.97 16.63 2.10
CA ASP A 100 4.02 17.63 1.56
C ASP A 100 2.69 17.01 1.09
N VAL A 101 2.56 15.68 1.13
CA VAL A 101 1.33 15.01 0.70
C VAL A 101 0.26 15.12 1.77
N ASP A 102 -0.94 15.52 1.35
CA ASP A 102 -2.11 15.47 2.24
C ASP A 102 -2.52 14.01 2.41
N LEU A 103 -2.18 13.42 3.55
CA LEU A 103 -2.40 11.99 3.79
C LEU A 103 -3.88 11.63 3.77
N ASN A 104 -4.76 12.49 4.26
CA ASN A 104 -6.19 12.20 4.24
C ASN A 104 -6.72 12.11 2.81
N ALA A 105 -6.32 13.06 1.96
CA ALA A 105 -6.71 13.05 0.55
C ALA A 105 -6.11 11.82 -0.16
N PHE A 106 -4.85 11.51 0.14
CA PHE A 106 -4.17 10.35 -0.46
C PHE A 106 -4.88 9.05 -0.07
N LEU A 107 -5.18 8.87 1.21
CA LEU A 107 -5.84 7.66 1.70
C LEU A 107 -7.21 7.47 1.07
N THR A 108 -7.98 8.55 0.94
CA THR A 108 -9.30 8.50 0.32
C THR A 108 -9.21 8.06 -1.13
N SER A 109 -8.29 8.66 -1.89
CA SER A 109 -8.10 8.32 -3.30
C SER A 109 -7.55 6.91 -3.47
N ALA A 110 -6.58 6.53 -2.64
CA ALA A 110 -5.96 5.21 -2.70
C ALA A 110 -6.97 4.10 -2.39
N GLN A 111 -7.81 4.31 -1.37
CA GLN A 111 -8.81 3.33 -1.01
C GLN A 111 -9.84 3.16 -2.13
N ALA A 112 -10.27 4.26 -2.75
CA ALA A 112 -11.21 4.21 -3.86
C ALA A 112 -10.65 3.43 -5.05
N ARG A 113 -9.37 3.65 -5.37
CA ARG A 113 -8.73 2.92 -6.46
C ARG A 113 -8.54 1.45 -6.14
N LEU A 114 -8.15 1.14 -4.91
CA LEU A 114 -7.99 -0.24 -4.48
C LEU A 114 -9.32 -1.00 -4.55
N ASP A 115 -10.40 -0.35 -4.15
CA ASP A 115 -11.73 -0.94 -4.24
C ASP A 115 -12.15 -1.22 -5.68
N GLN A 116 -11.69 -0.41 -6.64
CA GLN A 116 -11.92 -0.65 -8.06
C GLN A 116 -11.08 -1.82 -8.59
N ILE A 117 -9.84 -1.95 -8.11
CA ILE A 117 -8.94 -3.03 -8.50
C ILE A 117 -9.44 -4.36 -7.93
N MET A 118 -9.88 -4.33 -6.67
CA MET A 118 -10.29 -5.51 -5.92
C MET A 118 -11.70 -5.32 -5.38
N PRO A 119 -12.71 -5.40 -6.26
CA PRO A 119 -14.10 -5.22 -5.80
C PRO A 119 -14.46 -6.19 -4.69
N GLY A 120 -15.08 -5.68 -3.65
CA GLY A 120 -15.50 -6.51 -2.54
C GLY A 120 -16.48 -7.58 -2.97
N GLY A 121 -16.34 -8.78 -2.42
CA GLY A 121 -17.26 -9.88 -2.70
C GLY A 121 -16.95 -10.68 -3.95
N GLU A 122 -15.82 -10.43 -4.58
CA GLU A 122 -15.39 -11.23 -5.72
C GLU A 122 -14.28 -12.18 -5.39
#